data_b087bce766aa4ffd2c5e578ae67ffbd2
#
_entry.id   b087bce766aa4ffd2c5e578ae67ffbd2
#
_cell.length_a   1.000
_cell.length_b   1.000
_cell.length_c   1.000
_cell.angle_alpha   90.00
_cell.angle_beta   90.00
_cell.angle_gamma   90.00
#
_symmetry.space_group_name_H-M   'P 1'
#
loop_
_entity.id
_entity.type
_entity.pdbx_description
1 polymer ?
#
loop_
_entity_poly.entity_id
_entity_poly.type
_entity_poly.pdbx_seq_one_letter_code
_entity_poly.pdbx_strand_id
1 'polypeptide(L)'
;MSKKFNIQQALLALAMGLTYTHSFATDHLAPANSTQFISTPQENSVMQNSTSTLSSHLVIADQPQTQYPYATEFVTVEFGTHKVQVPKNGFYDRFHSKPDLEQAAKDSRLTNVDFFRKNPKQLVDTRVGKVWSPNYYYQSSQVQLLMLAPLDKLKAKLPTKVEALSPILGYGLVSLTFYAYDICDNDPYDEVSVAVVVRRPNAKGPNIAELISSIHQHEFYGYVLALPVDTEIARVRGVYGYNLPKWLTAIDLNIDDHIQANLYDTQGNIDVSLNAPTPKLKTVKNESHLEKKNMLNQVDGIWYRSYVQANNLTFAQKMFPKHVELKRNGGPVSQLLDQLGAKKILRMDVIKDAQLALHMPTPIDEWNK
;
A
#
# COMPACT_ATOMS: atom_id res chain seq x y z
N MET A 1 19.76 35.52 -17.63
CA MET A 1 20.28 34.16 -17.95
C MET A 1 19.45 33.12 -17.22
N SER A 2 18.42 32.57 -17.86
CA SER A 2 17.59 31.50 -17.32
C SER A 2 18.37 30.18 -17.44
N LYS A 3 18.83 29.61 -16.32
CA LYS A 3 19.37 28.25 -16.30
C LYS A 3 18.22 27.31 -16.61
N LYS A 4 18.18 26.75 -17.81
CA LYS A 4 17.33 25.61 -18.14
C LYS A 4 17.75 24.47 -17.18
N PHE A 5 17.00 24.30 -16.13
CA PHE A 5 17.18 23.18 -15.19
C PHE A 5 16.88 21.90 -15.97
N ASN A 6 17.89 21.07 -16.19
CA ASN A 6 17.77 19.90 -17.04
C ASN A 6 16.97 18.84 -16.26
N ILE A 7 15.81 18.45 -16.77
CA ILE A 7 14.95 17.39 -16.23
C ILE A 7 15.77 16.13 -15.91
N GLN A 8 16.80 15.83 -16.72
CA GLN A 8 17.73 14.72 -16.47
C GLN A 8 18.54 14.88 -15.17
N GLN A 9 18.93 16.10 -14.79
CA GLN A 9 19.67 16.34 -13.55
C GLN A 9 18.78 16.18 -12.31
N ALA A 10 17.51 16.60 -12.38
CA ALA A 10 16.54 16.37 -11.31
C ALA A 10 16.17 14.89 -11.18
N LEU A 11 16.03 14.18 -12.31
CA LEU A 11 15.83 12.74 -12.35
C LEU A 11 17.02 11.96 -11.83
N LEU A 12 18.26 12.45 -12.11
CA LEU A 12 19.50 11.88 -11.61
C LEU A 12 19.65 12.08 -10.10
N ALA A 13 19.25 13.25 -9.58
CA ALA A 13 19.23 13.53 -8.13
C ALA A 13 18.20 12.64 -7.42
N LEU A 14 17.04 12.40 -8.05
CA LEU A 14 16.03 11.44 -7.58
C LEU A 14 16.57 10.01 -7.55
N ALA A 15 17.31 9.61 -8.59
CA ALA A 15 17.95 8.30 -8.70
C ALA A 15 19.11 8.15 -7.71
N MET A 16 19.96 9.15 -7.54
CA MET A 16 21.10 9.11 -6.63
C MET A 16 20.70 9.15 -5.15
N GLY A 17 19.63 9.88 -4.79
CA GLY A 17 19.08 9.86 -3.43
C GLY A 17 18.54 8.49 -3.01
N LEU A 18 18.14 7.65 -4.00
CA LEU A 18 17.61 6.31 -3.80
C LEU A 18 18.69 5.21 -3.81
N THR A 19 19.89 5.49 -4.34
CA THR A 19 21.01 4.53 -4.35
C THR A 19 21.93 4.62 -3.13
N TYR A 20 21.81 5.67 -2.31
CA TYR A 20 22.68 5.88 -1.14
C TYR A 20 22.38 4.97 0.06
N THR A 21 21.33 4.16 0.02
CA THR A 21 21.03 3.17 1.07
C THR A 21 21.73 1.82 0.87
N HIS A 22 22.68 1.70 -0.09
CA HIS A 22 23.33 0.43 -0.43
C HIS A 22 24.83 0.32 -0.06
N SER A 23 25.34 1.19 0.79
CA SER A 23 26.73 1.07 1.26
C SER A 23 26.80 1.12 2.77
N PHE A 24 26.82 0.00 3.42
CA PHE A 24 27.59 -0.31 4.63
C PHE A 24 27.14 -1.67 5.16
N ALA A 25 27.80 -2.71 4.73
CA ALA A 25 28.22 -3.89 5.48
C ALA A 25 28.80 -4.94 4.52
N THR A 26 30.05 -4.75 4.15
CA THR A 26 30.90 -5.88 3.75
C THR A 26 31.63 -6.32 5.00
N ASP A 27 31.20 -7.37 5.61
CA ASP A 27 32.07 -8.16 6.49
C ASP A 27 32.27 -9.54 5.90
N HIS A 28 33.57 -9.84 5.81
CA HIS A 28 34.17 -11.06 5.29
C HIS A 28 33.73 -12.29 6.09
N LEU A 29 33.33 -13.35 5.40
CA LEU A 29 33.58 -14.71 5.82
C LEU A 29 33.83 -15.61 4.60
N ALA A 30 34.93 -16.31 4.66
CA ALA A 30 35.53 -17.16 3.64
C ALA A 30 34.77 -18.50 3.46
N PRO A 31 35.05 -19.27 2.41
CA PRO A 31 34.23 -20.37 1.92
C PRO A 31 34.57 -21.70 2.58
N ALA A 32 33.58 -22.55 2.76
CA ALA A 32 33.73 -23.96 3.08
C ALA A 32 33.08 -24.85 2.01
N ASN A 33 33.89 -25.71 1.49
CA ASN A 33 33.86 -26.81 0.54
C ASN A 33 32.54 -27.57 0.30
N SER A 34 32.38 -27.82 -0.98
CA SER A 34 31.82 -28.93 -1.76
C SER A 34 31.51 -30.28 -1.05
N THR A 35 30.36 -30.87 -1.36
CA THR A 35 30.27 -32.26 -1.71
C THR A 35 29.15 -32.51 -2.72
N GLN A 36 29.51 -33.12 -3.84
CA GLN A 36 28.63 -33.64 -4.88
C GLN A 36 27.88 -34.87 -4.37
N PHE A 37 26.63 -35.04 -4.76
CA PHE A 37 26.07 -36.35 -5.09
C PHE A 37 25.16 -36.30 -6.31
N ILE A 38 25.47 -37.17 -7.25
CA ILE A 38 24.82 -37.49 -8.49
C ILE A 38 23.70 -38.51 -8.22
N SER A 39 22.54 -38.36 -8.84
CA SER A 39 21.85 -39.44 -9.57
C SER A 39 20.46 -39.00 -10.06
N THR A 40 20.28 -39.06 -11.37
CA THR A 40 19.00 -39.26 -12.07
C THR A 40 18.57 -40.72 -11.96
N PRO A 41 17.29 -41.14 -12.17
CA PRO A 41 16.69 -41.06 -13.51
C PRO A 41 15.18 -40.72 -13.57
N GLN A 42 14.82 -40.22 -14.74
CA GLN A 42 13.56 -40.33 -15.51
C GLN A 42 12.43 -41.19 -14.92
N GLU A 43 11.21 -40.67 -14.97
CA GLU A 43 10.08 -41.28 -15.65
C GLU A 43 8.92 -40.31 -15.92
N ASN A 44 8.31 -40.55 -17.09
CA ASN A 44 7.22 -39.83 -17.72
C ASN A 44 5.92 -39.89 -16.91
N SER A 45 5.16 -38.79 -16.86
CA SER A 45 3.70 -38.89 -17.00
C SER A 45 3.02 -37.57 -17.35
N VAL A 46 2.39 -37.56 -18.48
CA VAL A 46 1.08 -36.98 -18.83
C VAL A 46 0.85 -35.49 -18.49
N MET A 47 0.93 -34.69 -19.56
CA MET A 47 0.24 -33.38 -19.64
C MET A 47 -1.24 -33.54 -19.28
N GLN A 48 -1.65 -32.99 -18.17
CA GLN A 48 -3.02 -32.53 -17.99
C GLN A 48 -3.02 -31.01 -18.09
N ASN A 49 -3.56 -30.52 -19.19
CA ASN A 49 -3.98 -29.14 -19.39
C ASN A 49 -5.03 -28.80 -18.33
N SER A 50 -4.61 -28.23 -17.23
CA SER A 50 -5.51 -27.47 -16.36
C SER A 50 -5.58 -26.05 -16.87
N THR A 51 -6.51 -25.79 -17.78
CA THR A 51 -7.06 -24.46 -18.02
C THR A 51 -7.64 -23.98 -16.68
N SER A 52 -6.88 -23.20 -15.93
CA SER A 52 -7.42 -22.39 -14.84
C SER A 52 -8.29 -21.33 -15.49
N THR A 53 -9.57 -21.62 -15.61
CA THR A 53 -10.61 -20.61 -15.78
C THR A 53 -10.52 -19.67 -14.58
N LEU A 54 -9.93 -18.49 -14.77
CA LEU A 54 -10.08 -17.35 -13.88
C LEU A 54 -11.59 -17.06 -13.83
N SER A 55 -12.24 -17.57 -12.80
CA SER A 55 -13.62 -17.26 -12.51
C SER A 55 -13.66 -15.80 -12.11
N SER A 56 -14.16 -14.95 -13.02
CA SER A 56 -14.49 -13.57 -12.72
C SER A 56 -15.60 -13.56 -11.67
N HIS A 57 -15.24 -13.49 -10.40
CA HIS A 57 -16.23 -13.32 -9.33
C HIS A 57 -16.75 -11.90 -9.39
N LEU A 58 -17.95 -11.76 -9.91
CA LEU A 58 -18.74 -10.53 -9.80
C LEU A 58 -19.04 -10.33 -8.32
N VAL A 59 -18.35 -9.39 -7.66
CA VAL A 59 -18.59 -9.07 -6.24
C VAL A 59 -19.90 -8.27 -6.18
N ILE A 60 -20.98 -8.94 -5.80
CA ILE A 60 -22.20 -8.26 -5.38
C ILE A 60 -21.95 -7.81 -3.95
N ALA A 61 -21.83 -6.50 -3.74
CA ALA A 61 -21.40 -5.86 -2.49
C ALA A 61 -22.16 -6.29 -1.22
N ASP A 62 -23.36 -6.86 -1.39
CA ASP A 62 -24.23 -7.29 -0.29
C ASP A 62 -24.08 -8.77 0.10
N GLN A 63 -23.17 -9.52 -0.56
CA GLN A 63 -22.99 -10.94 -0.27
C GLN A 63 -21.68 -11.19 0.48
N PRO A 64 -21.70 -11.47 1.79
CA PRO A 64 -20.48 -11.68 2.60
C PRO A 64 -19.54 -12.75 2.02
N GLN A 65 -20.09 -13.81 1.45
CA GLN A 65 -19.32 -14.91 0.86
C GLN A 65 -18.47 -14.49 -0.36
N THR A 66 -18.87 -13.45 -1.09
CA THR A 66 -18.09 -12.94 -2.22
C THR A 66 -16.93 -12.07 -1.77
N GLN A 67 -17.05 -11.43 -0.59
CA GLN A 67 -15.96 -10.64 0.03
C GLN A 67 -14.93 -11.54 0.70
N TYR A 68 -15.36 -12.69 1.23
CA TYR A 68 -14.50 -13.64 1.93
C TYR A 68 -14.70 -15.06 1.36
N PRO A 69 -14.13 -15.36 0.17
CA PRO A 69 -14.38 -16.64 -0.52
C PRO A 69 -13.90 -17.87 0.27
N TYR A 70 -13.04 -17.67 1.28
CA TYR A 70 -12.54 -18.72 2.17
C TYR A 70 -13.45 -19.00 3.38
N ALA A 71 -14.45 -18.14 3.64
CA ALA A 71 -15.29 -18.24 4.83
C ALA A 71 -16.68 -18.86 4.48
N THR A 72 -17.14 -19.77 5.33
CA THR A 72 -18.46 -20.43 5.20
C THR A 72 -19.48 -19.95 6.20
N GLU A 73 -19.02 -19.35 7.32
CA GLU A 73 -19.88 -18.82 8.38
C GLU A 73 -19.50 -17.38 8.71
N PHE A 74 -20.50 -16.57 9.04
CA PHE A 74 -20.35 -15.15 9.33
C PHE A 74 -21.02 -14.77 10.64
N VAL A 75 -20.47 -13.74 11.28
CA VAL A 75 -21.07 -13.09 12.45
C VAL A 75 -21.23 -11.60 12.18
N THR A 76 -22.25 -11.00 12.82
CA THR A 76 -22.44 -9.55 12.78
C THR A 76 -21.62 -8.90 13.89
N VAL A 77 -20.75 -7.98 13.53
CA VAL A 77 -19.96 -7.16 14.46
C VAL A 77 -20.36 -5.69 14.35
N GLU A 78 -20.06 -4.91 15.38
CA GLU A 78 -20.34 -3.48 15.41
C GLU A 78 -19.04 -2.67 15.32
N PHE A 79 -19.08 -1.61 14.50
CA PHE A 79 -18.06 -0.58 14.46
C PHE A 79 -18.75 0.80 14.55
N GLY A 80 -18.75 1.38 15.74
CA GLY A 80 -19.59 2.53 16.05
C GLY A 80 -21.08 2.16 15.91
N THR A 81 -21.81 2.88 15.05
CA THR A 81 -23.22 2.61 14.74
C THR A 81 -23.42 1.64 13.56
N HIS A 82 -22.33 1.17 12.95
CA HIS A 82 -22.36 0.32 11.75
C HIS A 82 -22.33 -1.16 12.15
N LYS A 83 -23.19 -1.95 11.51
CA LYS A 83 -23.20 -3.42 11.62
C LYS A 83 -22.61 -4.01 10.35
N VAL A 84 -21.63 -4.89 10.52
CA VAL A 84 -20.88 -5.49 9.41
C VAL A 84 -20.78 -7.00 9.61
N GLN A 85 -20.87 -7.75 8.52
CA GLN A 85 -20.63 -9.19 8.51
C GLN A 85 -19.11 -9.45 8.36
N VAL A 86 -18.57 -10.29 9.24
CA VAL A 86 -17.16 -10.73 9.17
C VAL A 86 -17.10 -12.25 9.32
N PRO A 87 -16.02 -12.91 8.86
CA PRO A 87 -15.84 -14.34 9.02
C PRO A 87 -15.91 -14.75 10.50
N LYS A 88 -16.71 -15.76 10.79
CA LYS A 88 -16.79 -16.37 12.13
C LYS A 88 -15.41 -16.97 12.47
N ASN A 89 -14.92 -16.72 13.67
CA ASN A 89 -13.57 -17.07 14.14
C ASN A 89 -12.41 -16.40 13.33
N GLY A 90 -12.70 -15.42 12.49
CA GLY A 90 -11.71 -14.55 11.87
C GLY A 90 -10.96 -13.68 12.87
N PHE A 91 -9.98 -12.91 12.42
CA PHE A 91 -9.20 -12.04 13.31
C PHE A 91 -10.08 -10.97 13.98
N TYR A 92 -11.00 -10.36 13.21
CA TYR A 92 -11.86 -9.33 13.76
C TYR A 92 -12.87 -9.90 14.77
N ASP A 93 -13.49 -11.01 14.46
CA ASP A 93 -14.45 -11.68 15.36
C ASP A 93 -13.79 -12.08 16.69
N ARG A 94 -12.61 -12.69 16.64
CA ARG A 94 -11.89 -13.14 17.83
C ARG A 94 -11.34 -12.04 18.71
N PHE A 95 -10.84 -10.96 18.12
CA PHE A 95 -10.00 -9.98 18.84
C PHE A 95 -10.57 -8.57 18.88
N HIS A 96 -11.55 -8.23 18.04
CA HIS A 96 -12.16 -6.89 17.95
C HIS A 96 -11.09 -5.80 17.87
N SER A 97 -10.08 -6.01 17.01
CA SER A 97 -8.89 -5.15 16.82
C SER A 97 -7.93 -5.05 18.03
N LYS A 98 -8.10 -5.87 19.06
CA LYS A 98 -7.16 -5.98 20.20
C LYS A 98 -6.62 -7.42 20.30
N PRO A 99 -5.74 -7.85 19.37
CA PRO A 99 -5.24 -9.21 19.41
C PRO A 99 -4.38 -9.46 20.63
N ASP A 100 -4.44 -10.69 21.12
CA ASP A 100 -3.39 -11.27 21.93
C ASP A 100 -2.23 -11.65 20.97
N LEU A 101 -1.12 -10.92 21.05
CA LEU A 101 0.03 -11.14 20.16
C LEU A 101 0.66 -12.53 20.33
N GLU A 102 0.52 -13.13 21.51
CA GLU A 102 1.02 -14.49 21.74
C GLU A 102 0.12 -15.54 21.04
N GLN A 103 -1.16 -15.26 20.92
CA GLN A 103 -2.05 -16.08 20.10
C GLN A 103 -1.84 -15.83 18.61
N ALA A 104 -1.68 -14.57 18.20
CA ALA A 104 -1.38 -14.23 16.81
C ALA A 104 -0.09 -14.89 16.35
N ALA A 105 0.96 -14.91 17.18
CA ALA A 105 2.25 -15.54 16.89
C ALA A 105 2.18 -17.05 16.65
N LYS A 106 1.09 -17.72 17.02
CA LYS A 106 0.86 -19.15 16.73
C LYS A 106 0.40 -19.41 15.29
N ASP A 107 0.00 -18.39 14.57
CA ASP A 107 -0.32 -18.53 13.14
C ASP A 107 0.98 -18.79 12.37
N SER A 108 1.10 -19.98 11.78
CA SER A 108 2.32 -20.43 11.10
C SER A 108 2.70 -19.60 9.87
N ARG A 109 1.79 -18.76 9.39
CA ARG A 109 2.05 -17.84 8.28
C ARG A 109 2.81 -16.58 8.74
N LEU A 110 2.83 -16.29 10.06
CA LEU A 110 3.50 -15.11 10.60
C LEU A 110 4.98 -15.39 10.85
N THR A 111 5.85 -14.51 10.37
CA THR A 111 7.30 -14.61 10.59
C THR A 111 7.66 -14.29 12.04
N ASN A 112 7.12 -13.20 12.58
CA ASN A 112 7.28 -12.78 13.98
C ASN A 112 6.31 -11.64 14.31
N VAL A 113 6.16 -11.30 15.59
CA VAL A 113 5.31 -10.21 16.07
C VAL A 113 6.08 -9.10 16.80
N ASP A 114 7.42 -9.10 16.75
CA ASP A 114 8.25 -8.18 17.52
C ASP A 114 8.04 -6.71 17.13
N PHE A 115 7.83 -6.46 15.84
CA PHE A 115 7.48 -5.13 15.34
C PHE A 115 6.22 -4.58 16.01
N PHE A 116 5.21 -5.42 16.24
CA PHE A 116 3.95 -5.01 16.85
C PHE A 116 4.07 -4.82 18.36
N ARG A 117 4.94 -5.57 19.05
CA ARG A 117 5.24 -5.34 20.47
C ARG A 117 5.84 -3.96 20.72
N LYS A 118 6.58 -3.40 19.74
CA LYS A 118 7.14 -2.05 19.81
C LYS A 118 6.14 -0.95 19.46
N ASN A 119 5.01 -1.31 18.88
CA ASN A 119 3.91 -0.42 18.50
C ASN A 119 2.62 -0.78 19.27
N PRO A 120 2.61 -0.73 20.61
CA PRO A 120 1.52 -1.25 21.41
C PRO A 120 0.21 -0.53 21.11
N LYS A 121 -0.88 -1.27 21.10
CA LYS A 121 -2.22 -0.73 20.92
C LYS A 121 -2.67 0.09 22.12
N GLN A 122 -3.35 1.17 21.81
CA GLN A 122 -4.03 2.04 22.78
C GLN A 122 -5.49 2.22 22.40
N LEU A 123 -6.36 2.34 23.38
CA LEU A 123 -7.76 2.69 23.16
C LEU A 123 -7.82 4.20 22.96
N VAL A 124 -8.23 4.63 21.77
CA VAL A 124 -8.30 6.05 21.40
C VAL A 124 -9.72 6.47 21.10
N ASP A 125 -10.06 7.71 21.47
CA ASP A 125 -11.34 8.32 21.15
C ASP A 125 -11.33 8.76 19.68
N THR A 126 -12.38 8.39 18.96
CA THR A 126 -12.60 8.79 17.57
C THR A 126 -14.04 9.25 17.38
N ARG A 127 -14.35 9.81 16.23
CA ARG A 127 -15.72 10.22 15.88
C ARG A 127 -16.73 9.05 15.81
N VAL A 128 -16.26 7.81 15.76
CA VAL A 128 -17.10 6.61 15.77
C VAL A 128 -17.06 5.87 17.12
N GLY A 129 -16.56 6.52 18.17
CA GLY A 129 -16.39 5.94 19.51
C GLY A 129 -14.95 5.52 19.78
N LYS A 130 -14.76 4.71 20.81
CA LYS A 130 -13.45 4.22 21.23
C LYS A 130 -13.01 3.04 20.35
N VAL A 131 -11.80 3.13 19.80
CA VAL A 131 -11.22 2.06 18.98
C VAL A 131 -9.79 1.76 19.40
N TRP A 132 -9.35 0.52 19.20
CA TRP A 132 -7.97 0.13 19.39
C TRP A 132 -7.09 0.57 18.21
N SER A 133 -6.00 1.29 18.49
CA SER A 133 -5.03 1.81 17.53
C SER A 133 -3.61 1.52 17.98
N PRO A 134 -2.69 1.18 17.07
CA PRO A 134 -2.84 1.07 15.62
C PRO A 134 -3.60 -0.19 15.17
N ASN A 135 -4.10 -0.19 13.92
CA ASN A 135 -4.55 -1.40 13.24
C ASN A 135 -3.32 -2.14 12.72
N TYR A 136 -3.23 -3.45 12.99
CA TYR A 136 -2.09 -4.26 12.57
C TYR A 136 -2.37 -5.00 11.28
N TYR A 137 -1.36 -5.01 10.42
CA TYR A 137 -1.26 -5.84 9.23
C TYR A 137 -0.02 -6.70 9.41
N TYR A 138 -0.23 -7.96 9.76
CA TYR A 138 0.83 -8.89 10.14
C TYR A 138 1.61 -9.38 8.93
N GLN A 139 0.91 -9.54 7.82
CA GLN A 139 1.49 -9.89 6.53
C GLN A 139 0.77 -9.13 5.44
N SER A 140 1.54 -8.46 4.61
CA SER A 140 1.03 -7.71 3.47
C SER A 140 2.01 -7.71 2.32
N SER A 141 1.47 -7.66 1.10
CA SER A 141 2.23 -7.43 -0.11
C SER A 141 1.67 -6.22 -0.87
N GLN A 142 2.49 -5.59 -1.70
CA GLN A 142 2.06 -4.43 -2.48
C GLN A 142 2.92 -4.21 -3.73
N VAL A 143 2.29 -3.59 -4.73
CA VAL A 143 2.98 -3.01 -5.89
C VAL A 143 2.60 -1.54 -5.99
N GLN A 144 3.60 -0.65 -5.96
CA GLN A 144 3.42 0.78 -6.09
C GLN A 144 4.07 1.30 -7.37
N LEU A 145 3.30 2.05 -8.14
CA LEU A 145 3.80 2.86 -9.26
C LEU A 145 3.84 4.32 -8.84
N LEU A 146 5.02 4.93 -8.89
CA LEU A 146 5.18 6.37 -8.72
C LEU A 146 5.24 7.03 -10.10
N MET A 147 4.31 7.94 -10.38
CA MET A 147 4.14 8.56 -11.69
C MET A 147 4.29 10.06 -11.65
N LEU A 148 4.77 10.65 -12.77
CA LEU A 148 4.73 12.10 -12.98
C LEU A 148 3.35 12.55 -13.43
N ALA A 149 2.92 13.70 -12.88
CA ALA A 149 1.69 14.37 -13.28
C ALA A 149 1.88 15.90 -13.35
N PRO A 150 1.22 16.62 -14.28
CA PRO A 150 1.28 18.07 -14.35
C PRO A 150 0.80 18.73 -13.04
N LEU A 151 1.57 19.69 -12.53
CA LEU A 151 1.34 20.29 -11.22
C LEU A 151 0.00 21.05 -11.13
N ASP A 152 -0.42 21.70 -12.21
CA ASP A 152 -1.72 22.39 -12.32
C ASP A 152 -2.89 21.42 -12.14
N LYS A 153 -2.81 20.23 -12.74
CA LYS A 153 -3.83 19.17 -12.58
C LYS A 153 -3.89 18.63 -11.15
N LEU A 154 -2.73 18.49 -10.50
CA LEU A 154 -2.67 18.06 -9.09
C LEU A 154 -3.29 19.12 -8.18
N LYS A 155 -2.93 20.40 -8.37
CA LYS A 155 -3.49 21.53 -7.61
C LYS A 155 -5.01 21.61 -7.73
N ALA A 156 -5.57 21.32 -8.90
CA ALA A 156 -7.01 21.31 -9.12
C ALA A 156 -7.77 20.22 -8.34
N LYS A 157 -7.07 19.19 -7.86
CA LYS A 157 -7.64 18.07 -7.10
C LYS A 157 -7.33 18.13 -5.59
N LEU A 158 -6.41 18.98 -5.19
CA LEU A 158 -6.00 19.12 -3.80
C LEU A 158 -6.77 20.27 -3.12
N PRO A 159 -7.10 20.12 -1.83
CA PRO A 159 -7.58 21.24 -1.02
C PRO A 159 -6.53 22.35 -0.93
N THR A 160 -6.97 23.60 -0.75
CA THR A 160 -6.12 24.80 -0.80
C THR A 160 -4.90 24.76 0.16
N LYS A 161 -5.04 24.14 1.34
CA LYS A 161 -3.95 24.03 2.32
C LYS A 161 -2.91 22.95 1.96
N VAL A 162 -3.23 22.03 1.04
CA VAL A 162 -2.39 20.91 0.68
C VAL A 162 -1.58 21.22 -0.57
N GLU A 163 -0.27 21.21 -0.47
CA GLU A 163 0.63 21.46 -1.59
C GLU A 163 1.19 20.15 -2.15
N ALA A 164 1.07 19.92 -3.47
CA ALA A 164 1.73 18.81 -4.12
C ALA A 164 3.27 18.97 -4.03
N LEU A 165 3.97 17.90 -3.70
CA LEU A 165 5.43 17.87 -3.77
C LEU A 165 5.88 17.89 -5.24
N SER A 166 6.55 18.96 -5.64
CA SER A 166 6.96 19.22 -7.03
C SER A 166 8.48 19.28 -7.14
N PRO A 167 9.16 18.11 -7.18
CA PRO A 167 10.63 18.07 -7.29
C PRO A 167 11.13 18.44 -8.68
N ILE A 168 10.27 18.42 -9.68
CA ILE A 168 10.56 18.78 -11.07
C ILE A 168 9.64 19.94 -11.46
N LEU A 169 10.20 20.98 -12.08
CA LEU A 169 9.46 22.17 -12.46
C LEU A 169 8.23 21.81 -13.31
N GLY A 170 7.04 22.21 -12.85
CA GLY A 170 5.77 21.97 -13.52
C GLY A 170 5.17 20.57 -13.33
N TYR A 171 5.83 19.69 -12.54
CA TYR A 171 5.35 18.33 -12.30
C TYR A 171 5.41 17.98 -10.82
N GLY A 172 4.39 17.25 -10.38
CA GLY A 172 4.37 16.57 -9.07
C GLY A 172 4.30 15.05 -9.24
N LEU A 173 4.04 14.36 -8.14
CA LEU A 173 4.10 12.91 -8.05
C LEU A 173 2.74 12.34 -7.64
N VAL A 174 2.32 11.28 -8.33
CA VAL A 174 1.13 10.46 -8.03
C VAL A 174 1.58 9.04 -7.77
N SER A 175 1.09 8.43 -6.70
CA SER A 175 1.23 7.00 -6.45
C SER A 175 -0.07 6.27 -6.79
N LEU A 176 0.06 5.16 -7.53
CA LEU A 176 -0.95 4.12 -7.66
C LEU A 176 -0.38 2.88 -6.97
N THR A 177 -1.10 2.35 -5.98
CA THR A 177 -0.63 1.20 -5.20
C THR A 177 -1.72 0.16 -5.09
N PHE A 178 -1.41 -1.08 -5.42
CA PHE A 178 -2.21 -2.26 -5.13
C PHE A 178 -1.64 -2.92 -3.87
N TYR A 179 -2.49 -3.25 -2.92
CA TYR A 179 -2.16 -3.93 -1.67
C TYR A 179 -2.95 -5.22 -1.56
N ALA A 180 -2.31 -6.28 -1.04
CA ALA A 180 -2.96 -7.43 -0.48
C ALA A 180 -2.57 -7.55 1.01
N TYR A 181 -3.57 -7.61 1.86
CA TYR A 181 -3.41 -7.76 3.30
C TYR A 181 -3.83 -9.18 3.69
N ASP A 182 -2.87 -10.11 3.67
CA ASP A 182 -3.12 -11.54 3.84
C ASP A 182 -3.51 -11.90 5.27
N ILE A 183 -2.93 -11.19 6.25
CA ILE A 183 -3.25 -11.37 7.67
C ILE A 183 -3.27 -9.99 8.33
N CYS A 184 -4.42 -9.58 8.81
CA CYS A 184 -4.58 -8.31 9.51
C CYS A 184 -5.75 -8.34 10.50
N ASP A 185 -5.85 -7.29 11.32
CA ASP A 185 -6.91 -7.14 12.32
C ASP A 185 -8.34 -7.08 11.74
N ASN A 186 -8.46 -6.75 10.46
CA ASN A 186 -9.76 -6.60 9.77
C ASN A 186 -10.16 -7.84 8.97
N ASP A 187 -9.51 -8.98 9.18
CA ASP A 187 -9.51 -10.11 8.26
C ASP A 187 -8.86 -9.78 6.90
N PRO A 188 -8.48 -10.76 6.08
CA PRO A 188 -7.82 -10.51 4.81
C PRO A 188 -8.65 -9.64 3.87
N TYR A 189 -8.00 -8.71 3.17
CA TYR A 189 -8.64 -7.91 2.13
C TYR A 189 -7.61 -7.26 1.19
N ASP A 190 -8.08 -6.85 0.01
CA ASP A 190 -7.30 -6.13 -0.97
C ASP A 190 -7.71 -4.65 -1.06
N GLU A 191 -6.77 -3.80 -1.46
CA GLU A 191 -6.96 -2.36 -1.52
C GLU A 191 -6.18 -1.75 -2.69
N VAL A 192 -6.76 -0.75 -3.36
CA VAL A 192 -6.03 0.09 -4.32
C VAL A 192 -6.03 1.53 -3.84
N SER A 193 -4.87 2.19 -3.89
CA SER A 193 -4.72 3.60 -3.50
C SER A 193 -4.27 4.45 -4.67
N VAL A 194 -4.95 5.57 -4.91
CA VAL A 194 -4.43 6.68 -5.71
C VAL A 194 -4.21 7.87 -4.79
N ALA A 195 -2.96 8.30 -4.66
CA ALA A 195 -2.61 9.43 -3.81
C ALA A 195 -1.66 10.40 -4.51
N VAL A 196 -1.82 11.69 -4.24
CA VAL A 196 -0.82 12.71 -4.59
C VAL A 196 0.22 12.76 -3.50
N VAL A 197 1.50 12.69 -3.86
CA VAL A 197 2.59 12.95 -2.91
C VAL A 197 2.61 14.45 -2.62
N VAL A 198 2.49 14.80 -1.35
CA VAL A 198 2.34 16.18 -0.91
C VAL A 198 3.47 16.60 0.03
N ARG A 199 3.62 17.89 0.20
CA ARG A 199 4.53 18.45 1.19
C ARG A 199 4.02 18.17 2.60
N ARG A 200 4.95 17.99 3.54
CA ARG A 200 4.56 17.94 4.95
C ARG A 200 3.91 19.25 5.39
N PRO A 201 3.01 19.24 6.36
CA PRO A 201 2.42 20.46 6.91
C PRO A 201 3.50 21.47 7.30
N ASN A 202 3.29 22.74 6.91
CA ASN A 202 4.18 23.88 7.20
C ASN A 202 5.62 23.72 6.67
N ALA A 203 5.86 22.89 5.69
CA ALA A 203 7.17 22.75 5.06
C ALA A 203 7.66 24.09 4.48
N LYS A 204 8.90 24.43 4.77
CA LYS A 204 9.57 25.64 4.25
C LYS A 204 10.71 25.24 3.31
N GLY A 205 11.00 26.10 2.35
CA GLY A 205 12.11 25.90 1.42
C GLY A 205 11.74 25.14 0.14
N PRO A 206 12.74 24.75 -0.68
CA PRO A 206 12.53 24.16 -1.99
C PRO A 206 11.98 22.72 -1.91
N ASN A 207 11.09 22.37 -2.85
CA ASN A 207 10.53 21.02 -2.96
C ASN A 207 11.58 19.92 -3.07
N ILE A 208 12.68 20.18 -3.78
CA ILE A 208 13.77 19.19 -3.95
C ILE A 208 14.48 18.88 -2.62
N ALA A 209 14.68 19.88 -1.77
CA ALA A 209 15.29 19.67 -0.46
C ALA A 209 14.38 18.85 0.45
N GLU A 210 13.08 19.09 0.37
CA GLU A 210 12.07 18.31 1.11
C GLU A 210 12.03 16.86 0.63
N LEU A 211 12.07 16.62 -0.70
CA LEU A 211 12.14 15.26 -1.24
C LEU A 211 13.38 14.51 -0.75
N ILE A 212 14.55 15.15 -0.78
CA ILE A 212 15.80 14.55 -0.28
C ILE A 212 15.68 14.22 1.22
N SER A 213 15.13 15.14 2.01
CA SER A 213 14.86 14.91 3.43
C SER A 213 13.89 13.74 3.66
N SER A 214 12.79 13.68 2.90
CA SER A 214 11.81 12.59 2.99
C SER A 214 12.43 11.23 2.66
N ILE A 215 13.26 11.15 1.63
CA ILE A 215 14.00 9.94 1.27
C ILE A 215 14.95 9.53 2.39
N HIS A 216 15.73 10.47 2.93
CA HIS A 216 16.69 10.18 4.00
C HIS A 216 16.02 9.74 5.31
N GLN A 217 14.87 10.33 5.63
CA GLN A 217 14.09 10.01 6.84
C GLN A 217 13.15 8.82 6.64
N HIS A 218 13.01 8.30 5.42
CA HIS A 218 11.99 7.31 5.06
C HIS A 218 10.56 7.74 5.49
N GLU A 219 10.28 9.05 5.40
CA GLU A 219 9.00 9.62 5.79
C GLU A 219 8.38 10.43 4.66
N PHE A 220 7.19 10.02 4.23
CA PHE A 220 6.48 10.62 3.10
C PHE A 220 5.09 11.07 3.52
N TYR A 221 4.56 12.06 2.79
CA TYR A 221 3.22 12.60 2.99
C TYR A 221 2.40 12.42 1.70
N GLY A 222 1.14 12.03 1.87
CA GLY A 222 0.22 11.82 0.76
C GLY A 222 -1.17 12.38 1.06
N TYR A 223 -1.87 12.76 0.00
CA TYR A 223 -3.30 13.06 0.02
C TYR A 223 -4.01 12.01 -0.84
N VAL A 224 -4.84 11.17 -0.19
CA VAL A 224 -5.51 10.05 -0.85
C VAL A 224 -6.75 10.56 -1.58
N LEU A 225 -6.82 10.30 -2.88
CA LEU A 225 -7.93 10.69 -3.75
C LEU A 225 -8.91 9.55 -4.02
N ALA A 226 -8.44 8.31 -3.95
CA ALA A 226 -9.24 7.10 -4.15
C ALA A 226 -8.63 5.94 -3.36
N LEU A 227 -9.49 5.12 -2.74
CA LEU A 227 -9.06 3.98 -1.91
C LEU A 227 -10.09 2.84 -1.95
N PRO A 228 -10.44 2.27 -3.13
CA PRO A 228 -11.31 1.11 -3.20
C PRO A 228 -10.75 -0.08 -2.43
N VAL A 229 -11.67 -0.87 -1.86
CA VAL A 229 -11.40 -2.09 -1.08
C VAL A 229 -12.42 -3.17 -1.45
N ASP A 230 -12.11 -4.41 -1.14
CA ASP A 230 -12.97 -5.56 -1.48
C ASP A 230 -13.80 -6.08 -0.31
N THR A 231 -13.63 -5.55 0.92
CA THR A 231 -14.40 -5.98 2.10
C THR A 231 -15.12 -4.83 2.82
N GLU A 232 -16.32 -5.11 3.33
CA GLU A 232 -17.16 -4.10 3.98
C GLU A 232 -16.54 -3.59 5.29
N ILE A 233 -15.90 -4.44 6.08
CA ILE A 233 -15.23 -3.99 7.32
C ILE A 233 -14.10 -3.00 7.02
N ALA A 234 -13.32 -3.25 5.97
CA ALA A 234 -12.25 -2.33 5.55
C ALA A 234 -12.83 -1.00 5.04
N ARG A 235 -13.97 -1.03 4.32
CA ARG A 235 -14.68 0.17 3.88
C ARG A 235 -15.20 0.98 5.06
N VAL A 236 -15.96 0.36 5.95
CA VAL A 236 -16.59 1.03 7.10
C VAL A 236 -15.54 1.65 8.01
N ARG A 237 -14.50 0.90 8.37
CA ARG A 237 -13.40 1.43 9.18
C ARG A 237 -12.67 2.57 8.49
N GLY A 238 -12.43 2.46 7.19
CA GLY A 238 -11.74 3.49 6.42
C GLY A 238 -12.54 4.78 6.27
N VAL A 239 -13.82 4.67 5.92
CA VAL A 239 -14.69 5.83 5.74
C VAL A 239 -14.97 6.52 7.07
N TYR A 240 -15.45 5.77 8.06
CA TYR A 240 -15.93 6.36 9.31
C TYR A 240 -14.84 6.56 10.37
N GLY A 241 -13.82 5.68 10.40
CA GLY A 241 -12.69 5.81 11.31
C GLY A 241 -11.63 6.79 10.81
N TYR A 242 -11.23 6.69 9.54
CA TYR A 242 -10.10 7.44 8.98
C TYR A 242 -10.52 8.56 8.02
N ASN A 243 -11.81 8.68 7.67
CA ASN A 243 -12.31 9.62 6.66
C ASN A 243 -11.60 9.47 5.30
N LEU A 244 -11.38 8.24 4.88
CA LEU A 244 -10.74 7.93 3.60
C LEU A 244 -11.79 7.67 2.52
N PRO A 245 -11.53 8.01 1.25
CA PRO A 245 -12.46 7.86 0.14
C PRO A 245 -12.56 6.40 -0.33
N LYS A 246 -13.13 5.52 0.52
CA LYS A 246 -13.28 4.09 0.24
C LYS A 246 -14.66 3.75 -0.34
N TRP A 247 -14.65 2.79 -1.26
CA TRP A 247 -15.85 2.11 -1.76
C TRP A 247 -15.55 0.64 -2.02
N LEU A 248 -16.61 -0.18 -2.14
CA LEU A 248 -16.47 -1.60 -2.41
C LEU A 248 -16.31 -1.87 -3.90
N THR A 249 -15.36 -2.73 -4.22
CA THR A 249 -15.18 -3.31 -5.56
C THR A 249 -14.25 -4.51 -5.49
N ALA A 250 -14.25 -5.35 -6.54
CA ALA A 250 -13.31 -6.46 -6.65
C ALA A 250 -11.89 -5.96 -6.96
N ILE A 251 -10.91 -6.62 -6.38
CA ILE A 251 -9.49 -6.35 -6.58
C ILE A 251 -8.76 -7.69 -6.59
N ASP A 252 -7.82 -7.86 -7.53
CA ASP A 252 -6.92 -9.00 -7.57
C ASP A 252 -5.48 -8.50 -7.56
N LEU A 253 -4.63 -9.09 -6.74
CA LEU A 253 -3.19 -8.88 -6.75
C LEU A 253 -2.45 -10.20 -6.64
N ASN A 254 -1.64 -10.52 -7.64
CA ASN A 254 -0.70 -11.62 -7.59
C ASN A 254 0.72 -11.13 -7.87
N ILE A 255 1.67 -11.52 -6.99
CA ILE A 255 3.09 -11.20 -7.11
C ILE A 255 3.87 -12.52 -7.06
N ASP A 256 4.07 -13.13 -8.23
CA ASP A 256 4.93 -14.30 -8.43
C ASP A 256 6.08 -13.93 -9.37
N ASP A 257 6.41 -14.74 -10.38
CA ASP A 257 7.40 -14.38 -11.42
C ASP A 257 6.94 -13.18 -12.25
N HIS A 258 5.63 -12.99 -12.34
CA HIS A 258 4.97 -11.84 -12.93
C HIS A 258 3.99 -11.22 -11.95
N ILE A 259 3.96 -9.89 -11.95
CA ILE A 259 2.96 -9.09 -11.25
C ILE A 259 1.73 -9.01 -12.13
N GLN A 260 0.59 -9.42 -11.60
CA GLN A 260 -0.72 -9.24 -12.20
C GLN A 260 -1.63 -8.60 -11.17
N ALA A 261 -2.19 -7.43 -11.48
CA ALA A 261 -3.14 -6.78 -10.60
C ALA A 261 -4.30 -6.20 -11.41
N ASN A 262 -5.52 -6.39 -10.93
CA ASN A 262 -6.73 -5.87 -11.52
C ASN A 262 -7.56 -5.15 -10.46
N LEU A 263 -8.05 -3.99 -10.82
CA LEU A 263 -9.11 -3.29 -10.11
C LEU A 263 -10.34 -3.32 -10.99
N TYR A 264 -11.47 -3.69 -10.44
CA TYR A 264 -12.74 -3.71 -11.16
C TYR A 264 -13.58 -2.48 -10.82
N ASP A 265 -14.52 -2.14 -11.69
CA ASP A 265 -15.57 -1.19 -11.38
C ASP A 265 -16.75 -1.88 -10.64
N THR A 266 -17.74 -1.12 -10.21
CA THR A 266 -18.93 -1.65 -9.53
C THR A 266 -19.81 -2.51 -10.42
N GLN A 267 -19.54 -2.60 -11.72
CA GLN A 267 -20.26 -3.43 -12.69
C GLN A 267 -19.49 -4.73 -13.01
N GLY A 268 -18.28 -4.90 -12.41
CA GLY A 268 -17.42 -6.06 -12.62
C GLY A 268 -16.53 -5.99 -13.86
N ASN A 269 -16.43 -4.81 -14.52
CA ASN A 269 -15.48 -4.63 -15.61
C ASN A 269 -14.12 -4.21 -15.05
N ILE A 270 -13.04 -4.61 -15.71
CA ILE A 270 -11.69 -4.15 -15.32
C ILE A 270 -11.58 -2.66 -15.55
N ASP A 271 -11.39 -1.88 -14.47
CA ASP A 271 -11.09 -0.45 -14.51
C ASP A 271 -9.61 -0.21 -14.82
N VAL A 272 -8.73 -0.79 -13.97
CA VAL A 272 -7.27 -0.68 -14.13
C VAL A 272 -6.65 -2.06 -14.07
N SER A 273 -5.74 -2.36 -15.00
CA SER A 273 -4.90 -3.56 -14.89
C SER A 273 -3.41 -3.22 -14.98
N LEU A 274 -2.62 -3.92 -14.19
CA LEU A 274 -1.17 -3.83 -14.16
C LEU A 274 -0.58 -5.20 -14.47
N ASN A 275 0.35 -5.24 -15.43
CA ASN A 275 1.15 -6.42 -15.75
C ASN A 275 2.63 -6.00 -15.84
N ALA A 276 3.50 -6.69 -15.13
CA ALA A 276 4.93 -6.40 -15.14
C ALA A 276 5.74 -7.63 -14.72
N PRO A 277 6.99 -7.78 -15.20
CA PRO A 277 7.90 -8.78 -14.64
C PRO A 277 8.25 -8.42 -13.20
N THR A 278 8.24 -9.41 -12.31
CA THR A 278 8.66 -9.21 -10.92
C THR A 278 10.17 -8.99 -10.87
N PRO A 279 10.64 -7.86 -10.31
CA PRO A 279 12.06 -7.64 -10.16
C PRO A 279 12.65 -8.60 -9.12
N LYS A 280 13.97 -8.83 -9.19
CA LYS A 280 14.65 -9.64 -8.16
C LYS A 280 14.43 -9.01 -6.78
N LEU A 281 13.68 -9.70 -5.94
CA LEU A 281 13.39 -9.30 -4.57
C LEU A 281 14.62 -9.52 -3.68
N LYS A 282 14.76 -8.69 -2.66
CA LYS A 282 15.78 -8.77 -1.62
C LYS A 282 15.09 -8.86 -0.26
N THR A 283 15.40 -9.91 0.48
CA THR A 283 15.01 -10.02 1.89
C THR A 283 16.05 -9.31 2.75
N VAL A 284 15.59 -8.54 3.71
CA VAL A 284 16.41 -7.76 4.62
C VAL A 284 16.16 -8.19 6.06
N LYS A 285 17.07 -7.80 6.95
CA LYS A 285 16.92 -8.07 8.38
C LYS A 285 15.69 -7.33 8.93
N ASN A 286 14.97 -7.97 9.85
CA ASN A 286 13.83 -7.37 10.54
C ASN A 286 14.16 -5.96 11.06
N GLU A 287 13.25 -5.02 10.82
CA GLU A 287 13.34 -3.60 11.20
C GLU A 287 14.56 -2.83 10.64
N SER A 288 15.23 -3.37 9.62
CA SER A 288 16.30 -2.65 8.93
C SER A 288 15.82 -1.70 7.83
N HIS A 289 14.55 -1.80 7.44
CA HIS A 289 13.92 -0.95 6.42
C HIS A 289 12.54 -0.48 6.87
N LEU A 290 12.53 0.46 7.81
CA LEU A 290 11.32 1.09 8.33
C LEU A 290 10.96 2.31 7.48
N GLU A 291 9.68 2.44 7.15
CA GLU A 291 9.11 3.60 6.47
C GLU A 291 7.93 4.17 7.26
N LYS A 292 7.70 5.46 7.12
CA LYS A 292 6.51 6.15 7.65
C LYS A 292 5.78 6.87 6.53
N LYS A 293 4.54 6.50 6.31
CA LYS A 293 3.67 7.11 5.31
C LYS A 293 2.56 7.87 6.02
N ASN A 294 2.53 9.19 5.86
CA ASN A 294 1.54 10.08 6.46
C ASN A 294 0.44 10.37 5.46
N MET A 295 -0.81 10.29 5.88
CA MET A 295 -1.99 10.65 5.10
C MET A 295 -2.65 11.87 5.73
N LEU A 296 -2.87 12.90 4.93
CA LEU A 296 -3.58 14.12 5.31
C LEU A 296 -5.02 14.02 4.86
N ASN A 297 -5.96 14.36 5.72
CA ASN A 297 -7.38 14.45 5.38
C ASN A 297 -8.08 15.54 6.20
N GLN A 298 -9.30 15.89 5.80
CA GLN A 298 -10.12 16.89 6.47
C GLN A 298 -11.50 16.31 6.77
N VAL A 299 -11.99 16.52 7.98
CA VAL A 299 -13.32 16.14 8.43
C VAL A 299 -13.95 17.36 9.14
N ASP A 300 -15.12 17.77 8.69
CA ASP A 300 -15.87 18.88 9.31
C ASP A 300 -15.02 20.14 9.55
N GLY A 301 -14.16 20.46 8.59
CA GLY A 301 -13.25 21.60 8.65
C GLY A 301 -11.96 21.36 9.44
N ILE A 302 -11.87 20.27 10.19
CA ILE A 302 -10.67 19.92 11.00
C ILE A 302 -9.72 19.08 10.17
N TRP A 303 -8.44 19.44 10.17
CA TRP A 303 -7.39 18.71 9.50
C TRP A 303 -6.80 17.64 10.41
N TYR A 304 -6.63 16.45 9.85
CA TYR A 304 -6.08 15.28 10.53
C TYR A 304 -4.89 14.71 9.78
N ARG A 305 -4.03 14.04 10.53
CA ARG A 305 -2.96 13.20 10.02
C ARG A 305 -3.09 11.80 10.59
N SER A 306 -3.25 10.81 9.74
CA SER A 306 -3.00 9.41 10.08
C SER A 306 -1.66 8.97 9.48
N TYR A 307 -1.05 7.93 10.04
CA TYR A 307 0.19 7.42 9.49
C TYR A 307 0.29 5.90 9.58
N VAL A 308 0.99 5.33 8.62
CA VAL A 308 1.38 3.93 8.60
C VAL A 308 2.87 3.85 8.91
N GLN A 309 3.22 3.04 9.88
CA GLN A 309 4.58 2.57 10.11
C GLN A 309 4.72 1.23 9.40
N ALA A 310 5.67 1.12 8.47
CA ALA A 310 5.90 -0.07 7.67
C ALA A 310 7.28 -0.65 7.98
N ASN A 311 7.34 -1.97 8.15
CA ASN A 311 8.54 -2.78 8.27
C ASN A 311 8.62 -3.67 7.03
N ASN A 312 9.35 -3.21 6.03
CA ASN A 312 9.50 -3.92 4.76
C ASN A 312 10.57 -5.01 4.89
N LEU A 313 10.19 -6.26 4.70
CA LEU A 313 11.04 -7.44 4.90
C LEU A 313 11.58 -8.01 3.60
N THR A 314 10.75 -8.10 2.56
CA THR A 314 11.14 -8.61 1.25
C THR A 314 10.62 -7.70 0.16
N PHE A 315 11.53 -7.03 -0.55
CA PHE A 315 11.14 -6.01 -1.52
C PHE A 315 12.16 -5.79 -2.64
N ALA A 316 11.72 -5.08 -3.67
CA ALA A 316 12.57 -4.50 -4.71
C ALA A 316 12.06 -3.14 -5.13
N GLN A 317 12.97 -2.28 -5.58
CA GLN A 317 12.68 -0.99 -6.15
C GLN A 317 13.30 -0.87 -7.54
N LYS A 318 12.55 -0.40 -8.51
CA LYS A 318 13.01 -0.24 -9.88
C LYS A 318 12.74 1.17 -10.37
N MET A 319 13.82 1.93 -10.64
CA MET A 319 13.72 3.22 -11.31
C MET A 319 13.54 3.01 -12.82
N PHE A 320 12.64 3.78 -13.42
CA PHE A 320 12.32 3.73 -14.86
C PHE A 320 12.08 2.29 -15.34
N PRO A 321 11.11 1.59 -14.72
CA PRO A 321 10.90 0.18 -15.01
C PRO A 321 10.52 -0.02 -16.48
N LYS A 322 11.05 -1.08 -17.09
CA LYS A 322 10.70 -1.49 -18.44
C LYS A 322 9.65 -2.61 -18.40
N HIS A 323 8.89 -2.75 -19.48
CA HIS A 323 7.88 -3.80 -19.64
C HIS A 323 6.78 -3.76 -18.56
N VAL A 324 6.45 -2.56 -18.08
CA VAL A 324 5.29 -2.33 -17.21
C VAL A 324 4.13 -1.92 -18.09
N GLU A 325 3.09 -2.73 -18.12
CA GLU A 325 1.85 -2.47 -18.84
C GLU A 325 0.77 -2.06 -17.83
N LEU A 326 0.41 -0.78 -17.85
CA LEU A 326 -0.69 -0.22 -17.07
C LEU A 326 -1.83 0.14 -18.02
N LYS A 327 -2.89 -0.67 -18.06
CA LYS A 327 -4.08 -0.41 -18.86
C LYS A 327 -5.12 0.35 -18.02
N ARG A 328 -5.81 1.28 -18.66
CA ARG A 328 -6.89 2.09 -18.10
C ARG A 328 -8.10 1.94 -19.00
N ASN A 329 -9.18 1.41 -18.46
CA ASN A 329 -10.34 1.01 -19.26
C ASN A 329 -11.58 1.90 -19.00
N GLY A 330 -11.38 3.08 -18.42
CA GLY A 330 -12.41 4.12 -18.35
C GLY A 330 -13.30 4.08 -17.10
N GLY A 331 -13.04 3.19 -16.15
CA GLY A 331 -13.72 3.20 -14.85
C GLY A 331 -13.24 4.34 -13.94
N PRO A 332 -13.73 4.43 -12.68
CA PRO A 332 -13.50 5.58 -11.81
C PRO A 332 -12.03 5.90 -11.54
N VAL A 333 -11.19 4.88 -11.31
CA VAL A 333 -9.76 5.09 -11.04
C VAL A 333 -9.00 5.42 -12.32
N SER A 334 -9.33 4.80 -13.45
CA SER A 334 -8.80 5.16 -14.76
C SER A 334 -9.05 6.62 -15.08
N GLN A 335 -10.30 7.08 -14.93
CA GLN A 335 -10.69 8.48 -15.15
C GLN A 335 -9.95 9.44 -14.22
N LEU A 336 -9.79 9.07 -12.94
CA LEU A 336 -9.01 9.86 -11.98
C LEU A 336 -7.55 10.01 -12.43
N LEU A 337 -6.88 8.92 -12.79
CA LEU A 337 -5.50 8.93 -13.27
C LEU A 337 -5.35 9.78 -14.56
N ASP A 338 -6.34 9.76 -15.44
CA ASP A 338 -6.36 10.58 -16.66
C ASP A 338 -6.59 12.07 -16.37
N GLN A 339 -7.49 12.39 -15.45
CA GLN A 339 -7.71 13.76 -14.96
C GLN A 339 -6.44 14.32 -14.31
N LEU A 340 -5.73 13.53 -13.52
CA LEU A 340 -4.44 13.89 -12.92
C LEU A 340 -3.33 14.01 -13.98
N GLY A 341 -3.50 13.42 -15.17
CA GLY A 341 -2.47 13.39 -16.20
C GLY A 341 -1.26 12.53 -15.79
N ALA A 342 -1.46 11.56 -14.91
CA ALA A 342 -0.42 10.65 -14.42
C ALA A 342 -0.05 9.64 -15.50
N LYS A 343 0.98 9.90 -16.30
CA LYS A 343 1.31 9.09 -17.50
C LYS A 343 2.67 8.37 -17.38
N LYS A 344 3.71 9.05 -16.91
CA LYS A 344 5.07 8.51 -16.91
C LYS A 344 5.39 7.84 -15.60
N ILE A 345 5.59 6.53 -15.61
CA ILE A 345 6.06 5.77 -14.46
C ILE A 345 7.55 6.07 -14.26
N LEU A 346 7.89 6.61 -13.08
CA LEU A 346 9.24 6.90 -12.66
C LEU A 346 9.86 5.74 -11.89
N ARG A 347 9.04 5.10 -11.04
CA ARG A 347 9.49 4.08 -10.12
C ARG A 347 8.40 3.04 -9.91
N MET A 348 8.81 1.81 -9.80
CA MET A 348 7.98 0.71 -9.33
C MET A 348 8.64 0.10 -8.09
N ASP A 349 7.87 0.03 -7.01
CA ASP A 349 8.23 -0.65 -5.77
C ASP A 349 7.40 -1.92 -5.66
N VAL A 350 8.04 -3.03 -5.41
CA VAL A 350 7.39 -4.32 -5.18
C VAL A 350 7.79 -4.78 -3.78
N ILE A 351 6.82 -4.98 -2.92
CA ILE A 351 7.01 -5.49 -1.57
C ILE A 351 6.22 -6.78 -1.49
N LYS A 352 6.91 -7.89 -1.25
CA LYS A 352 6.30 -9.23 -1.16
C LYS A 352 5.97 -9.59 0.28
N ASP A 353 6.67 -8.98 1.24
CA ASP A 353 6.43 -9.21 2.66
C ASP A 353 6.71 -7.92 3.45
N ALA A 354 5.70 -7.45 4.16
CA ALA A 354 5.80 -6.33 5.07
C ALA A 354 4.83 -6.47 6.25
N GLN A 355 5.20 -5.83 7.35
CA GLN A 355 4.38 -5.65 8.54
C GLN A 355 4.01 -4.16 8.65
N LEU A 356 2.73 -3.85 8.91
CA LEU A 356 2.27 -2.47 8.98
C LEU A 356 1.50 -2.19 10.28
N ALA A 357 1.68 -0.99 10.82
CA ALA A 357 0.89 -0.46 11.92
C ALA A 357 0.25 0.86 11.48
N LEU A 358 -1.07 0.87 11.27
CA LEU A 358 -1.83 2.03 10.84
C LEU A 358 -2.44 2.74 12.06
N HIS A 359 -1.94 3.93 12.35
CA HIS A 359 -2.39 4.75 13.48
C HIS A 359 -3.62 5.58 13.13
N MET A 360 -4.54 5.71 14.09
CA MET A 360 -5.74 6.53 13.94
C MET A 360 -5.41 8.00 13.71
N PRO A 361 -6.30 8.74 13.00
CA PRO A 361 -6.09 10.15 12.72
C PRO A 361 -5.94 10.99 14.00
N THR A 362 -4.96 11.87 14.01
CA THR A 362 -4.75 12.90 15.04
C THR A 362 -4.90 14.28 14.41
N PRO A 363 -5.51 15.27 15.11
CA PRO A 363 -5.60 16.64 14.60
C PRO A 363 -4.23 17.24 14.28
N ILE A 364 -4.17 18.07 13.24
CA ILE A 364 -2.99 18.89 12.92
C ILE A 364 -3.21 20.27 13.52
N ASP A 365 -2.75 20.49 14.75
CA ASP A 365 -3.07 21.69 15.53
C ASP A 365 -2.72 23.00 14.80
N GLU A 366 -1.59 23.02 14.09
CA GLU A 366 -1.13 24.20 13.34
C GLU A 366 -2.02 24.54 12.15
N TRP A 367 -2.77 23.58 11.61
CA TRP A 367 -3.69 23.76 10.48
C TRP A 367 -5.13 24.07 10.94
N ASN A 368 -5.42 23.82 12.21
CA ASN A 368 -6.76 23.98 12.80
C ASN A 368 -6.91 25.28 13.61
N LYS A 369 -5.85 26.12 13.62
CA LYS A 369 -5.84 27.46 14.23
C LYS A 369 -6.45 28.51 13.34
#